data_21f0b77fff50dda080ce51cdaa50326c
#
_entry.id   21f0b77fff50dda080ce51cdaa50326c
#
_cell.length_a   1.000
_cell.length_b   1.000
_cell.length_c   1.000
_cell.angle_alpha   90.00
_cell.angle_beta   90.00
_cell.angle_gamma   90.00
#
_symmetry.space_group_name_H-M   'P 1'
#
loop_
_entity.id
_entity.type
_entity.pdbx_description
1 polymer ?
#
loop_
_entity_poly.entity_id
_entity_poly.type
_entity_poly.pdbx_seq_one_letter_code
_entity_poly.pdbx_strand_id
1 'polypeptide(L)' 'MKLRQEINNTRDMIDGELNRIMVTDDIEEIRRLTYYLFRNINDLIRKNQQRIAKSLRGEEND' A
#
# COMPACT_ATOMS: atom_id res chain seq x y z
N MET A 1 12.09 6.52 11.26
CA MET A 1 11.65 5.48 10.32
C MET A 1 10.36 5.83 9.64
N LYS A 2 10.32 7.04 9.16
CA LYS A 2 9.10 7.58 8.60
C LYS A 2 8.62 6.83 7.37
N LEU A 3 9.53 6.56 6.43
CA LEU A 3 9.17 5.87 5.19
C LEU A 3 8.74 4.43 5.47
N ARG A 4 9.39 3.77 6.40
CA ARG A 4 9.04 2.42 6.79
C ARG A 4 7.64 2.37 7.40
N GLN A 5 7.30 3.37 8.20
CA GLN A 5 5.98 3.47 8.78
C GLN A 5 4.91 3.73 7.72
N GLU A 6 5.22 4.59 6.75
CA GLU A 6 4.30 4.85 5.64
C GLU A 6 4.04 3.58 4.83
N ILE A 7 5.08 2.78 4.60
CA ILE A 7 4.95 1.50 3.91
C ILE A 7 4.02 0.56 4.70
N ASN A 8 4.22 0.45 6.00
CA ASN A 8 3.38 -0.39 6.85
C ASN A 8 1.94 0.09 6.86
N ASN A 9 1.72 1.39 6.91
CA ASN A 9 0.37 1.95 6.89
C ASN A 9 -0.34 1.64 5.58
N THR A 10 0.37 1.78 4.47
CA THR A 10 -0.19 1.47 3.15
C THR A 10 -0.53 -0.01 3.04
N ARG A 11 0.33 -0.88 3.55
CA ARG A 11 0.06 -2.32 3.57
C ARG A 11 -1.18 -2.64 4.38
N ASP A 12 -1.35 -1.99 5.53
CA ASP A 12 -2.53 -2.21 6.36
C ASP A 12 -3.80 -1.79 5.66
N MET A 13 -3.76 -0.69 4.93
CA MET A 13 -4.90 -0.24 4.13
C MET A 13 -5.25 -1.26 3.04
N ILE A 14 -4.25 -1.80 2.37
CA ILE A 14 -4.45 -2.82 1.35
C ILE A 14 -5.09 -4.06 1.94
N ASP A 15 -4.61 -4.52 3.09
CA ASP A 15 -5.17 -5.68 3.77
C ASP A 15 -6.63 -5.45 4.14
N GLY A 16 -6.97 -4.27 4.64
CA GLY A 16 -8.33 -3.93 4.96
C GLY A 16 -9.25 -3.93 3.74
N GLU A 17 -8.77 -3.39 2.63
CA GLU A 17 -9.54 -3.35 1.39
C GLU A 17 -9.77 -4.74 0.83
N LEU A 18 -8.73 -5.59 0.88
CA LEU A 18 -8.87 -6.98 0.44
C LEU A 18 -9.90 -7.73 1.28
N ASN A 19 -9.88 -7.55 2.58
CA ASN A 19 -10.86 -8.19 3.46
C ASN A 19 -12.28 -7.75 3.14
N ARG A 20 -12.48 -6.49 2.86
CA ARG A 20 -13.81 -5.99 2.50
C ARG A 20 -14.28 -6.55 1.17
N ILE A 21 -13.39 -6.61 0.18
CA ILE A 21 -13.74 -7.19 -1.12
C ILE A 21 -14.16 -8.64 -0.97
N MET A 22 -13.51 -9.38 -0.08
CA MET A 22 -13.80 -10.80 0.10
C MET A 22 -15.15 -11.07 0.76
N VAL A 23 -15.67 -10.11 1.52
CA VAL A 23 -16.91 -10.34 2.28
C VAL A 23 -18.11 -9.57 1.75
N THR A 24 -17.94 -8.66 0.81
CA THR A 24 -19.06 -7.88 0.29
C THR A 24 -19.69 -8.54 -0.93
N ASP A 25 -21.01 -8.40 -1.06
CA ASP A 25 -21.76 -8.86 -2.23
C ASP A 25 -22.11 -7.71 -3.16
N ASP A 26 -21.74 -6.50 -2.80
CA ASP A 26 -22.08 -5.30 -3.57
C ASP A 26 -21.05 -5.06 -4.66
N ILE A 27 -21.46 -5.23 -5.91
CA ILE A 27 -20.59 -5.08 -7.08
C ILE A 27 -20.03 -3.66 -7.18
N GLU A 28 -20.84 -2.66 -6.85
CA GLU A 28 -20.38 -1.27 -6.88
C GLU A 28 -19.29 -1.02 -5.83
N GLU A 29 -19.46 -1.59 -4.65
CA GLU A 29 -18.45 -1.50 -3.62
C GLU A 29 -17.18 -2.23 -4.04
N ILE A 30 -17.30 -3.39 -4.67
CA ILE A 30 -16.14 -4.13 -5.16
C ILE A 30 -15.35 -3.29 -6.16
N ARG A 31 -16.04 -2.64 -7.09
CA ARG A 31 -15.38 -1.78 -8.08
C ARG A 31 -14.62 -0.64 -7.41
N ARG A 32 -15.25 0.03 -6.47
CA ARG A 32 -14.65 1.15 -5.78
C ARG A 32 -13.43 0.70 -4.97
N LEU A 33 -13.57 -0.39 -4.23
CA LEU A 33 -12.48 -0.93 -3.43
C LEU A 33 -11.33 -1.41 -4.31
N THR A 34 -11.62 -2.01 -5.46
CA THR A 34 -10.60 -2.44 -6.40
C THR A 34 -9.79 -1.25 -6.91
N TYR A 35 -10.46 -0.14 -7.19
CA TYR A 35 -9.78 1.07 -7.63
C TYR A 35 -8.84 1.60 -6.56
N TYR A 36 -9.32 1.71 -5.32
CA TYR A 36 -8.48 2.17 -4.21
C TYR A 36 -7.34 1.21 -3.93
N LEU A 37 -7.62 -0.09 -4.00
CA LEU A 37 -6.61 -1.12 -3.82
C LEU A 37 -5.49 -0.97 -4.84
N PHE A 38 -5.86 -0.77 -6.09
CA PHE A 38 -4.89 -0.59 -7.17
C PHE A 38 -4.00 0.63 -6.91
N ARG A 39 -4.59 1.74 -6.49
CA ARG A 39 -3.84 2.95 -6.17
C ARG A 39 -2.88 2.72 -5.01
N ASN A 40 -3.34 2.03 -3.98
CA ASN A 40 -2.52 1.76 -2.80
C ASN A 40 -1.38 0.80 -3.12
N ILE A 41 -1.61 -0.18 -3.98
CA ILE A 41 -0.54 -1.08 -4.41
C ILE A 41 0.53 -0.31 -5.17
N ASN A 42 0.13 0.58 -6.09
CA ASN A 42 1.09 1.40 -6.81
C ASN A 42 1.89 2.29 -5.87
N ASP A 43 1.23 2.86 -4.88
CA ASP A 43 1.88 3.69 -3.88
C ASP A 43 2.89 2.88 -3.05
N LEU A 44 2.50 1.67 -2.69
CA LEU A 44 3.38 0.77 -1.94
C LEU A 44 4.62 0.41 -2.73
N ILE A 45 4.46 0.10 -4.00
CA ILE A 45 5.59 -0.21 -4.88
C ILE A 45 6.55 0.97 -4.95
N ARG A 46 6.02 2.17 -5.16
CA ARG A 46 6.84 3.37 -5.27
C ARG A 46 7.60 3.65 -3.97
N LYS A 47 6.93 3.51 -2.83
CA LYS A 47 7.58 3.71 -1.53
C LYS A 47 8.68 2.70 -1.28
N ASN A 48 8.45 1.45 -1.67
CA ASN A 48 9.49 0.43 -1.54
C ASN A 48 10.68 0.71 -2.44
N GLN A 49 10.46 1.23 -3.64
CA GLN A 49 11.54 1.63 -4.52
C GLN A 49 12.36 2.76 -3.91
N GLN A 50 11.69 3.72 -3.28
CA GLN A 50 12.38 4.81 -2.57
C GLN A 50 13.23 4.27 -1.42
N ARG A 51 12.70 3.33 -0.66
CA ARG A 51 13.42 2.72 0.46
C ARG A 51 14.68 2.01 -0.03
N ILE A 52 14.54 1.25 -1.10
CA ILE A 52 15.67 0.52 -1.67
C ILE A 52 16.73 1.50 -2.19
N ALA A 53 16.31 2.56 -2.88
CA ALA A 53 17.23 3.55 -3.40
C ALA A 53 18.00 4.24 -2.28
N LYS A 54 17.31 4.57 -1.18
CA LYS A 54 17.97 5.18 -0.03
C LYS A 54 18.99 4.23 0.60
N SER A 55 18.63 2.97 0.73
CA SER A 55 19.54 1.97 1.27
C SER A 55 20.80 1.83 0.43
N LEU A 56 20.65 1.83 -0.89
CA LEU A 56 21.78 1.72 -1.81
C LEU A 56 22.70 2.92 -1.74
N ARG A 57 22.17 4.10 -1.35
CA ARG A 57 22.97 5.31 -1.18
C ARG A 57 23.52 5.45 0.23
N GLY A 58 23.24 4.51 1.12
CA GLY A 58 23.64 4.59 2.51
C GLY A 58 22.75 5.45 3.38
N GLU A 59 21.56 5.82 2.89
CA GLU A 59 20.60 6.63 3.64
C GLU A 59 19.57 5.73 4.30
N GLU A 60 19.97 5.07 5.37
CA GLU A 60 19.14 4.02 5.95
C GLU A 60 18.18 4.46 7.03
N ASN A 61 18.19 5.72 7.37
CA ASN A 61 17.54 6.17 8.60
C ASN A 61 16.15 6.76 8.37
N ASP A 62 15.38 6.18 7.53
CA ASP A 62 14.05 6.72 7.44
C ASP A 62 12.95 5.84 8.05
#